data_4d3bf7771ddc00d712a9092f941eb5f2
#
_entry.id   4d3bf7771ddc00d712a9092f941eb5f2
#
_cell.length_a   1.000
_cell.length_b   1.000
_cell.length_c   1.000
_cell.angle_alpha   90.00
_cell.angle_beta   90.00
_cell.angle_gamma   90.00
#
_symmetry.space_group_name_H-M   'P 1'
#
loop_
_entity.id
_entity.type
_entity.pdbx_description
1 polymer ?
#
loop_
_entity_poly.entity_id
_entity_poly.type
_entity_poly.pdbx_seq_one_letter_code
_entity_poly.pdbx_strand_id
1 'polypeptide(L)'
;MTINLKSAKSPWSSLDGVDQLSLHPIKKAFNKEVMIPGSKSVTNRAFILAGLSKGTSKLSGYLKSDDTYWCIETIKKLGATVEAVGDELHITGINRSELPEKQQVFIGSAGTTARFLPGILGTQEKSEITITSTEQLAGRPHKTLHDALKQLGVKLTYLEKEGQLPVTIKGAPETGGKVSIAGNQSSQFISGLLMAAPLFNKPTEIELTTKIVQSAYVDITIEMMKQFGIHVDVSDDYTHMKVEQGEYEAATLPLEADLSTACYFMALAALNKSTIKINHLNMKSHQPDLEVVDILEKMGATVEKGTDYVVISGPEQLKGNLTIDMNACSDQALTIGSLAVFADGPITITGVEHIRHHECNRVTALTESLTKLGIEVTEHQDGWTITPGDVKAATLDTYDDHRVAMSLSLMGTKVDGIKLLDPSCVSKTCPTYFEMLASLGILVEYH
;
A
#
# COMPACT_ATOMS: atom_id res chain seq x y z
N MET A 1 23.54 -14.03 -0.52
CA MET A 1 23.50 -12.55 -0.38
C MET A 1 23.26 -12.22 1.07
N THR A 2 24.08 -11.36 1.66
CA THR A 2 23.82 -10.84 3.02
C THR A 2 22.74 -9.77 2.89
N ILE A 3 21.55 -10.06 3.42
CA ILE A 3 20.43 -9.10 3.37
C ILE A 3 20.79 -7.89 4.23
N ASN A 4 20.74 -6.69 3.65
CA ASN A 4 20.89 -5.46 4.42
C ASN A 4 19.63 -5.23 5.25
N LEU A 5 19.70 -5.55 6.54
CA LEU A 5 18.55 -5.44 7.46
C LEU A 5 18.06 -4.00 7.66
N LYS A 6 18.86 -3.00 7.31
CA LYS A 6 18.44 -1.58 7.41
C LYS A 6 17.51 -1.19 6.27
N SER A 7 17.84 -1.56 5.02
CA SER A 7 17.04 -1.23 3.85
C SER A 7 16.00 -2.29 3.50
N ALA A 8 16.22 -3.54 3.90
CA ALA A 8 15.37 -4.70 3.62
C ALA A 8 14.98 -4.85 2.12
N LYS A 9 15.88 -4.48 1.21
CA LYS A 9 15.65 -4.61 -0.23
C LYS A 9 15.53 -6.08 -0.63
N SER A 10 14.60 -6.37 -1.51
CA SER A 10 14.42 -7.71 -2.08
C SER A 10 15.36 -7.93 -3.28
N PRO A 11 15.54 -9.18 -3.74
CA PRO A 11 16.22 -9.47 -4.99
C PRO A 11 15.54 -8.87 -6.23
N TRP A 12 14.33 -8.36 -6.09
CA TRP A 12 13.56 -7.70 -7.16
C TRP A 12 13.81 -6.19 -7.25
N SER A 13 14.54 -5.60 -6.29
CA SER A 13 14.92 -4.20 -6.33
C SER A 13 16.05 -3.98 -7.33
N SER A 14 15.79 -3.25 -8.42
CA SER A 14 16.76 -2.95 -9.48
C SER A 14 17.64 -1.72 -9.18
N LEU A 15 17.25 -0.90 -8.20
CA LEU A 15 17.88 0.39 -7.87
C LEU A 15 18.66 0.38 -6.55
N ASP A 16 18.94 -0.81 -5.99
CA ASP A 16 19.74 -0.90 -4.77
C ASP A 16 21.16 -0.35 -5.03
N GLY A 17 21.57 0.64 -4.22
CA GLY A 17 22.86 1.32 -4.38
C GLY A 17 22.84 2.52 -5.35
N VAL A 18 21.69 2.92 -5.87
CA VAL A 18 21.54 4.18 -6.61
C VAL A 18 21.21 5.30 -5.63
N ASP A 19 22.14 6.26 -5.49
CA ASP A 19 22.00 7.33 -4.49
C ASP A 19 21.04 8.43 -4.96
N GLN A 20 21.03 8.71 -6.26
CA GLN A 20 20.26 9.81 -6.84
C GLN A 20 19.77 9.48 -8.26
N LEU A 21 18.67 10.10 -8.63
CA LEU A 21 18.07 10.01 -9.97
C LEU A 21 17.67 11.40 -10.46
N SER A 22 17.88 11.65 -11.75
CA SER A 22 17.41 12.85 -12.46
C SER A 22 16.35 12.46 -13.49
N LEU A 23 15.28 13.25 -13.57
CA LEU A 23 14.30 13.15 -14.66
C LEU A 23 14.38 14.42 -15.52
N HIS A 24 14.07 14.27 -16.80
CA HIS A 24 14.11 15.37 -17.75
C HIS A 24 12.72 15.66 -18.35
N PRO A 25 12.41 16.92 -18.63
CA PRO A 25 11.14 17.33 -19.18
C PRO A 25 10.78 16.62 -20.49
N ILE A 26 9.52 16.24 -20.59
CA ILE A 26 8.95 15.65 -21.81
C ILE A 26 8.92 16.73 -22.90
N LYS A 27 9.67 16.52 -23.98
CA LYS A 27 9.78 17.49 -25.09
C LYS A 27 8.60 17.40 -26.05
N LYS A 28 7.91 16.26 -26.13
CA LYS A 28 6.81 16.01 -27.06
C LYS A 28 5.78 15.13 -26.40
N ALA A 29 4.50 15.53 -26.47
CA ALA A 29 3.39 14.72 -26.01
C ALA A 29 3.43 13.31 -26.63
N PHE A 30 3.09 12.32 -25.84
CA PHE A 30 3.06 10.91 -26.25
C PHE A 30 1.63 10.36 -26.27
N ASN A 31 1.44 9.30 -27.04
CA ASN A 31 0.26 8.45 -26.98
C ASN A 31 0.76 7.01 -26.86
N LYS A 32 0.62 6.42 -25.69
CA LYS A 32 1.22 5.14 -25.33
C LYS A 32 0.26 4.26 -24.55
N GLU A 33 0.55 2.97 -24.58
CA GLU A 33 -0.08 1.99 -23.69
C GLU A 33 0.90 1.56 -22.61
N VAL A 34 0.40 1.26 -21.41
CA VAL A 34 1.19 0.73 -20.31
C VAL A 34 0.45 -0.42 -19.64
N MET A 35 1.22 -1.41 -19.21
CA MET A 35 0.73 -2.49 -18.36
C MET A 35 1.20 -2.24 -16.93
N ILE A 36 0.27 -2.32 -16.01
CA ILE A 36 0.53 -2.08 -14.59
C ILE A 36 0.78 -3.42 -13.89
N PRO A 37 1.80 -3.51 -13.03
CA PRO A 37 2.04 -4.72 -12.23
C PRO A 37 0.90 -4.99 -11.25
N GLY A 38 0.90 -6.17 -10.63
CA GLY A 38 -0.10 -6.58 -9.66
C GLY A 38 -0.22 -5.64 -8.47
N SER A 39 -1.40 -5.62 -7.83
CA SER A 39 -1.65 -4.81 -6.65
C SER A 39 -0.94 -5.35 -5.41
N LYS A 40 -0.17 -4.50 -4.73
CA LYS A 40 0.46 -4.84 -3.44
C LYS A 40 -0.57 -5.26 -2.40
N SER A 41 -1.64 -4.49 -2.28
CA SER A 41 -2.68 -4.71 -1.28
C SER A 41 -3.44 -6.02 -1.48
N VAL A 42 -3.71 -6.36 -2.74
CA VAL A 42 -4.36 -7.62 -3.11
C VAL A 42 -3.38 -8.79 -2.95
N THR A 43 -2.15 -8.65 -3.45
CA THR A 43 -1.13 -9.70 -3.40
C THR A 43 -0.78 -10.12 -1.97
N ASN A 44 -0.53 -9.17 -1.06
CA ASN A 44 -0.20 -9.53 0.33
C ASN A 44 -1.34 -10.24 1.06
N ARG A 45 -2.60 -9.84 0.80
CA ARG A 45 -3.77 -10.55 1.33
C ARG A 45 -3.86 -11.97 0.79
N ALA A 46 -3.75 -12.11 -0.53
CA ALA A 46 -3.79 -13.42 -1.17
C ALA A 46 -2.67 -14.35 -0.66
N PHE A 47 -1.45 -13.84 -0.45
CA PHE A 47 -0.34 -14.63 0.08
C PHE A 47 -0.58 -15.10 1.50
N ILE A 48 -1.06 -14.22 2.38
CA ILE A 48 -1.39 -14.60 3.76
C ILE A 48 -2.52 -15.63 3.78
N LEU A 49 -3.61 -15.41 3.04
CA LEU A 49 -4.74 -16.32 3.01
C LEU A 49 -4.39 -17.67 2.38
N ALA A 50 -3.61 -17.68 1.29
CA ALA A 50 -3.08 -18.90 0.69
C ALA A 50 -2.16 -19.65 1.67
N GLY A 51 -1.33 -18.91 2.43
CA GLY A 51 -0.51 -19.49 3.50
C GLY A 51 -1.30 -20.12 4.65
N LEU A 52 -2.57 -19.72 4.83
CA LEU A 52 -3.46 -20.25 5.88
C LEU A 52 -4.41 -21.32 5.37
N SER A 53 -4.53 -21.50 4.06
CA SER A 53 -5.50 -22.39 3.42
C SER A 53 -5.11 -23.84 3.51
N LYS A 54 -6.10 -24.72 3.56
CA LYS A 54 -5.90 -26.15 3.32
C LYS A 54 -5.66 -26.41 1.83
N GLY A 55 -4.55 -27.05 1.49
CA GLY A 55 -4.19 -27.39 0.11
C GLY A 55 -3.31 -26.34 -0.56
N THR A 56 -3.28 -26.35 -1.90
CA THR A 56 -2.39 -25.50 -2.71
C THR A 56 -3.20 -24.47 -3.49
N SER A 57 -3.01 -23.20 -3.19
CA SER A 57 -3.56 -22.08 -3.95
C SER A 57 -2.67 -21.74 -5.15
N LYS A 58 -3.28 -21.28 -6.25
CA LYS A 58 -2.59 -20.86 -7.48
C LYS A 58 -2.91 -19.40 -7.75
N LEU A 59 -1.90 -18.56 -7.76
CA LEU A 59 -2.04 -17.11 -7.86
C LEU A 59 -1.28 -16.59 -9.09
N SER A 60 -1.97 -15.96 -10.04
CA SER A 60 -1.37 -15.27 -11.19
C SER A 60 -1.48 -13.75 -11.04
N GLY A 61 -0.67 -12.98 -11.77
CA GLY A 61 -0.70 -11.51 -11.70
C GLY A 61 -0.20 -10.91 -10.39
N TYR A 62 0.48 -11.68 -9.53
CA TYR A 62 1.00 -11.19 -8.27
C TYR A 62 2.12 -10.16 -8.45
N LEU A 63 2.18 -9.22 -7.51
CA LEU A 63 3.25 -8.22 -7.49
C LEU A 63 4.58 -8.82 -7.02
N LYS A 64 5.67 -8.44 -7.70
CA LYS A 64 7.06 -8.65 -7.26
C LYS A 64 7.60 -7.32 -6.72
N SER A 65 7.70 -7.19 -5.39
CA SER A 65 8.17 -5.98 -4.70
C SER A 65 8.80 -6.35 -3.35
N ASP A 66 9.41 -5.40 -2.66
CA ASP A 66 9.99 -5.67 -1.34
C ASP A 66 8.93 -6.15 -0.34
N ASP A 67 7.76 -5.49 -0.29
CA ASP A 67 6.69 -5.87 0.63
C ASP A 67 6.18 -7.31 0.39
N THR A 68 6.01 -7.70 -0.87
CA THR A 68 5.50 -9.04 -1.22
C THR A 68 6.58 -10.11 -1.06
N TYR A 69 7.85 -9.77 -1.30
CA TYR A 69 8.98 -10.67 -1.03
C TYR A 69 9.03 -11.05 0.46
N TRP A 70 9.01 -10.06 1.34
CA TRP A 70 9.06 -10.32 2.78
C TRP A 70 7.82 -11.04 3.30
N CYS A 71 6.66 -10.82 2.67
CA CYS A 71 5.45 -11.59 2.96
C CYS A 71 5.65 -13.08 2.63
N ILE A 72 6.17 -13.39 1.41
CA ILE A 72 6.49 -14.76 0.99
C ILE A 72 7.51 -15.40 1.94
N GLU A 73 8.63 -14.73 2.19
CA GLU A 73 9.67 -15.28 3.05
C GLU A 73 9.17 -15.54 4.48
N THR A 74 8.24 -14.71 4.96
CA THR A 74 7.60 -14.90 6.26
C THR A 74 6.72 -16.15 6.29
N ILE A 75 5.81 -16.33 5.32
CA ILE A 75 4.95 -17.52 5.30
C ILE A 75 5.74 -18.81 5.06
N LYS A 76 6.80 -18.77 4.24
CA LYS A 76 7.75 -19.89 4.06
C LYS A 76 8.42 -20.26 5.37
N LYS A 77 8.88 -19.26 6.11
CA LYS A 77 9.52 -19.48 7.42
C LYS A 77 8.53 -20.05 8.45
N LEU A 78 7.26 -19.77 8.31
CA LEU A 78 6.19 -20.34 9.12
C LEU A 78 5.71 -21.72 8.64
N GLY A 79 6.29 -22.27 7.56
CA GLY A 79 6.06 -23.64 7.10
C GLY A 79 5.21 -23.75 5.82
N ALA A 80 4.86 -22.66 5.14
CA ALA A 80 4.24 -22.75 3.82
C ALA A 80 5.27 -23.18 2.76
N THR A 81 4.83 -23.97 1.78
CA THR A 81 5.62 -24.23 0.56
C THR A 81 5.21 -23.26 -0.52
N VAL A 82 6.19 -22.61 -1.16
CA VAL A 82 5.95 -21.61 -2.22
C VAL A 82 6.80 -21.96 -3.43
N GLU A 83 6.15 -22.19 -4.56
CA GLU A 83 6.77 -22.60 -5.82
C GLU A 83 6.32 -21.69 -6.97
N ALA A 84 7.24 -21.18 -7.78
CA ALA A 84 6.94 -20.48 -9.02
C ALA A 84 6.75 -21.51 -10.15
N VAL A 85 5.58 -21.49 -10.79
CA VAL A 85 5.23 -22.40 -11.89
C VAL A 85 4.76 -21.57 -13.08
N GLY A 86 5.65 -21.31 -14.03
CA GLY A 86 5.39 -20.35 -15.10
C GLY A 86 5.13 -18.94 -14.54
N ASP A 87 4.00 -18.35 -14.89
CA ASP A 87 3.58 -17.03 -14.40
C ASP A 87 2.74 -17.09 -13.11
N GLU A 88 2.53 -18.29 -12.56
CA GLU A 88 1.79 -18.49 -11.33
C GLU A 88 2.71 -18.73 -10.14
N LEU A 89 2.21 -18.37 -8.96
CA LEU A 89 2.78 -18.74 -7.67
C LEU A 89 1.87 -19.77 -7.01
N HIS A 90 2.39 -20.97 -6.77
CA HIS A 90 1.69 -22.04 -6.07
C HIS A 90 2.09 -21.99 -4.59
N ILE A 91 1.11 -21.81 -3.71
CA ILE A 91 1.31 -21.72 -2.26
C ILE A 91 0.53 -22.84 -1.57
N THR A 92 1.25 -23.79 -0.97
CA THR A 92 0.67 -24.79 -0.09
C THR A 92 0.69 -24.27 1.34
N GLY A 93 -0.47 -24.24 1.99
CA GLY A 93 -0.66 -23.59 3.28
C GLY A 93 0.12 -24.24 4.43
N ILE A 94 0.27 -23.50 5.50
CA ILE A 94 0.99 -23.85 6.71
C ILE A 94 0.21 -24.94 7.46
N ASN A 95 0.87 -26.03 7.84
CA ASN A 95 0.31 -26.91 8.86
C ASN A 95 0.47 -26.24 10.24
N ARG A 96 -0.58 -25.56 10.68
CA ARG A 96 -0.56 -24.78 11.93
C ARG A 96 -0.24 -25.59 13.17
N SER A 97 -0.50 -26.91 13.15
CA SER A 97 -0.15 -27.79 14.27
C SER A 97 1.35 -28.08 14.37
N GLU A 98 2.11 -27.78 13.32
CA GLU A 98 3.56 -28.01 13.21
C GLU A 98 4.36 -26.71 13.33
N LEU A 99 3.73 -25.58 13.65
CA LEU A 99 4.46 -24.34 13.91
C LEU A 99 5.48 -24.56 15.04
N PRO A 100 6.69 -24.00 14.89
CA PRO A 100 7.75 -24.17 15.89
C PRO A 100 7.32 -23.52 17.22
N GLU A 101 7.74 -24.14 18.33
CA GLU A 101 7.45 -23.63 19.67
C GLU A 101 7.99 -22.21 19.87
N LYS A 102 9.21 -21.95 19.36
CA LYS A 102 9.83 -20.61 19.37
C LYS A 102 10.47 -20.28 18.05
N GLN A 103 10.17 -19.11 17.51
CA GLN A 103 10.74 -18.62 16.26
C GLN A 103 10.79 -17.10 16.21
N GLN A 104 11.74 -16.58 15.42
CA GLN A 104 11.79 -15.16 15.04
C GLN A 104 11.59 -15.04 13.53
N VAL A 105 10.72 -14.12 13.10
CA VAL A 105 10.50 -13.76 11.71
C VAL A 105 10.87 -12.30 11.48
N PHE A 106 11.65 -12.05 10.44
CA PHE A 106 11.96 -10.70 9.97
C PHE A 106 11.08 -10.39 8.77
N ILE A 107 10.30 -9.32 8.84
CA ILE A 107 9.28 -8.97 7.85
C ILE A 107 9.68 -7.79 6.95
N GLY A 108 10.94 -7.36 6.99
CA GLY A 108 11.43 -6.21 6.25
C GLY A 108 10.68 -4.93 6.59
N SER A 109 10.28 -4.18 5.56
CA SER A 109 9.43 -2.98 5.66
C SER A 109 7.96 -3.27 5.32
N ALA A 110 7.54 -4.57 5.31
CA ALA A 110 6.20 -4.99 4.88
C ALA A 110 5.12 -4.63 5.91
N GLY A 111 4.58 -3.42 5.78
CA GLY A 111 3.59 -2.88 6.70
C GLY A 111 2.30 -3.70 6.80
N THR A 112 1.82 -4.28 5.72
CA THR A 112 0.65 -5.18 5.70
C THR A 112 0.92 -6.46 6.47
N THR A 113 2.07 -7.11 6.26
CA THR A 113 2.48 -8.31 7.00
C THR A 113 2.55 -8.04 8.50
N ALA A 114 3.08 -6.85 8.90
CA ALA A 114 3.13 -6.43 10.30
C ALA A 114 1.76 -6.34 10.99
N ARG A 115 0.70 -6.03 10.23
CA ARG A 115 -0.67 -5.87 10.75
C ARG A 115 -1.51 -7.13 10.60
N PHE A 116 -1.28 -7.94 9.58
CA PHE A 116 -2.08 -9.14 9.36
C PHE A 116 -1.61 -10.33 10.20
N LEU A 117 -0.31 -10.48 10.37
CA LEU A 117 0.28 -11.63 11.02
C LEU A 117 0.01 -11.77 12.54
N PRO A 118 0.01 -10.68 13.35
CA PRO A 118 -0.10 -10.82 14.81
C PRO A 118 -1.34 -11.56 15.30
N GLY A 119 -2.51 -11.26 14.73
CA GLY A 119 -3.75 -11.95 15.08
C GLY A 119 -3.69 -13.45 14.75
N ILE A 120 -3.18 -13.77 13.56
CA ILE A 120 -3.03 -15.15 13.07
C ILE A 120 -2.11 -15.96 13.98
N LEU A 121 -0.96 -15.42 14.35
CA LEU A 121 -0.02 -16.08 15.28
C LEU A 121 -0.62 -16.27 16.67
N GLY A 122 -1.46 -15.33 17.10
CA GLY A 122 -2.17 -15.40 18.39
C GLY A 122 -3.15 -16.57 18.52
N THR A 123 -3.50 -17.23 17.41
CA THR A 123 -4.37 -18.43 17.41
C THR A 123 -3.62 -19.74 17.74
N GLN A 124 -2.29 -19.71 17.89
CA GLN A 124 -1.44 -20.89 18.03
C GLN A 124 -0.92 -21.04 19.46
N GLU A 125 -1.63 -21.79 20.29
CA GLU A 125 -1.38 -21.91 21.75
C GLU A 125 0.07 -22.30 22.10
N LYS A 126 0.67 -23.21 21.32
CA LYS A 126 2.00 -23.77 21.60
C LYS A 126 3.15 -22.95 21.03
N SER A 127 2.87 -21.93 20.21
CA SER A 127 3.89 -21.17 19.52
C SER A 127 4.12 -19.79 20.17
N GLU A 128 5.39 -19.41 20.25
CA GLU A 128 5.87 -18.09 20.68
C GLU A 128 6.73 -17.52 19.57
N ILE A 129 6.19 -16.55 18.82
CA ILE A 129 6.83 -16.05 17.62
C ILE A 129 7.12 -14.57 17.78
N THR A 130 8.39 -14.20 17.57
CA THR A 130 8.85 -12.81 17.61
C THR A 130 8.87 -12.22 16.20
N ILE A 131 8.16 -11.11 16.01
CA ILE A 131 8.17 -10.33 14.76
C ILE A 131 9.18 -9.21 14.91
N THR A 132 10.12 -9.14 13.97
CA THR A 132 11.12 -8.07 13.81
C THR A 132 11.00 -7.42 12.42
N SER A 133 11.41 -6.17 12.30
CA SER A 133 11.31 -5.40 11.06
C SER A 133 12.47 -4.42 10.91
N THR A 134 12.47 -3.62 9.83
CA THR A 134 13.32 -2.43 9.74
C THR A 134 12.94 -1.40 10.82
N GLU A 135 13.87 -0.50 11.13
CA GLU A 135 13.65 0.60 12.10
C GLU A 135 12.47 1.49 11.69
N GLN A 136 12.35 1.81 10.40
CA GLN A 136 11.24 2.60 9.87
C GLN A 136 9.88 1.97 10.19
N LEU A 137 9.72 0.68 9.94
CA LEU A 137 8.46 -0.02 10.21
C LEU A 137 8.24 -0.23 11.71
N ALA A 138 9.30 -0.50 12.47
CA ALA A 138 9.24 -0.68 13.93
C ALA A 138 8.66 0.56 14.62
N GLY A 139 9.05 1.75 14.17
CA GLY A 139 8.59 3.03 14.72
C GLY A 139 7.14 3.39 14.41
N ARG A 140 6.48 2.71 13.47
CA ARG A 140 5.08 2.98 13.10
C ARG A 140 4.12 2.49 14.19
N PRO A 141 2.92 3.09 14.33
CA PRO A 141 1.96 2.69 15.36
C PRO A 141 1.40 1.28 15.11
N HIS A 142 1.44 0.45 16.16
CA HIS A 142 0.82 -0.88 16.21
C HIS A 142 -0.09 -1.07 17.42
N LYS A 143 0.00 -0.15 18.41
CA LYS A 143 -0.65 -0.30 19.71
C LYS A 143 -2.15 -0.56 19.62
N THR A 144 -2.88 0.15 18.78
CA THR A 144 -4.33 0.01 18.62
C THR A 144 -4.73 -1.41 18.20
N LEU A 145 -4.02 -2.01 17.25
CA LEU A 145 -4.22 -3.40 16.86
C LEU A 145 -3.84 -4.35 17.99
N HIS A 146 -2.68 -4.13 18.61
CA HIS A 146 -2.19 -5.02 19.68
C HIS A 146 -3.12 -5.00 20.91
N ASP A 147 -3.67 -3.85 21.27
CA ASP A 147 -4.63 -3.75 22.38
C ASP A 147 -5.97 -4.45 22.03
N ALA A 148 -6.41 -4.37 20.76
CA ALA A 148 -7.56 -5.14 20.31
C ALA A 148 -7.31 -6.67 20.37
N LEU A 149 -6.12 -7.12 19.95
CA LEU A 149 -5.74 -8.53 20.06
C LEU A 149 -5.67 -9.01 21.51
N LYS A 150 -5.22 -8.17 22.45
CA LYS A 150 -5.26 -8.50 23.89
C LYS A 150 -6.68 -8.66 24.40
N GLN A 151 -7.66 -7.85 23.94
CA GLN A 151 -9.08 -8.04 24.29
C GLN A 151 -9.59 -9.40 23.81
N LEU A 152 -9.08 -9.89 22.67
CA LEU A 152 -9.39 -11.21 22.12
C LEU A 152 -8.60 -12.36 22.77
N GLY A 153 -7.83 -12.11 23.84
CA GLY A 153 -7.08 -13.12 24.57
C GLY A 153 -5.67 -13.40 24.06
N VAL A 154 -5.20 -12.75 23.01
CA VAL A 154 -3.84 -12.94 22.48
C VAL A 154 -2.81 -12.31 23.44
N LYS A 155 -1.72 -13.03 23.71
CA LYS A 155 -0.62 -12.55 24.56
C LYS A 155 0.46 -11.91 23.71
N LEU A 156 0.77 -10.63 24.00
CA LEU A 156 1.81 -9.89 23.32
C LEU A 156 2.81 -9.30 24.35
N THR A 157 4.10 -9.45 24.04
CA THR A 157 5.21 -8.89 24.83
C THR A 157 6.09 -8.02 23.95
N TYR A 158 6.17 -6.73 24.25
CA TYR A 158 7.08 -5.82 23.55
C TYR A 158 8.51 -6.03 24.07
N LEU A 159 9.48 -6.11 23.16
CA LEU A 159 10.87 -6.32 23.51
C LEU A 159 11.62 -5.01 23.75
N GLU A 160 11.11 -3.91 23.19
CA GLU A 160 11.70 -2.57 23.31
C GLU A 160 10.64 -1.57 23.79
N LYS A 161 9.95 -0.92 22.86
CA LYS A 161 8.98 0.13 23.17
C LYS A 161 7.54 -0.36 23.02
N GLU A 162 6.70 -0.03 24.00
CA GLU A 162 5.28 -0.38 23.96
C GLU A 162 4.59 0.16 22.69
N GLY A 163 3.82 -0.68 22.02
CA GLY A 163 3.10 -0.34 20.81
C GLY A 163 3.94 -0.33 19.53
N GLN A 164 5.20 -0.76 19.61
CA GLN A 164 6.13 -0.85 18.49
C GLN A 164 6.67 -2.28 18.31
N LEU A 165 7.33 -2.54 17.19
CA LEU A 165 8.12 -3.75 16.98
C LEU A 165 9.54 -3.52 17.57
N PRO A 166 10.25 -4.58 18.00
CA PRO A 166 9.86 -6.01 17.95
C PRO A 166 8.80 -6.39 19.00
N VAL A 167 7.95 -7.34 18.63
CA VAL A 167 6.92 -7.89 19.52
C VAL A 167 6.93 -9.41 19.47
N THR A 168 6.83 -10.04 20.62
CA THR A 168 6.63 -11.49 20.74
C THR A 168 5.16 -11.79 20.93
N ILE A 169 4.62 -12.69 20.11
CA ILE A 169 3.21 -13.11 20.13
C ILE A 169 3.17 -14.56 20.57
N LYS A 170 2.33 -14.81 21.58
CA LYS A 170 2.05 -16.15 22.07
C LYS A 170 0.55 -16.40 22.01
N GLY A 171 0.16 -17.49 21.43
CA GLY A 171 -1.23 -17.92 21.41
C GLY A 171 -1.75 -18.27 22.80
N ALA A 172 -3.06 -18.33 22.92
CA ALA A 172 -3.75 -18.72 24.16
C ALA A 172 -4.87 -19.69 23.86
N PRO A 173 -5.26 -20.57 24.86
CA PRO A 173 -6.27 -21.58 24.64
C PRO A 173 -7.68 -21.01 24.44
N GLU A 174 -7.91 -19.77 24.89
CA GLU A 174 -9.20 -19.10 24.74
C GLU A 174 -9.02 -17.77 24.04
N THR A 175 -9.28 -17.74 22.72
CA THR A 175 -9.19 -16.54 21.88
C THR A 175 -10.51 -16.31 21.13
N GLY A 176 -10.79 -15.05 20.78
CA GLY A 176 -12.02 -14.62 20.10
C GLY A 176 -13.03 -13.97 21.04
N GLY A 177 -14.24 -13.73 20.57
CA GLY A 177 -15.28 -13.00 21.27
C GLY A 177 -15.42 -11.56 20.80
N LYS A 178 -15.84 -10.65 21.69
CA LYS A 178 -16.09 -9.25 21.35
C LYS A 178 -14.84 -8.40 21.51
N VAL A 179 -14.64 -7.48 20.55
CA VAL A 179 -13.55 -6.52 20.57
C VAL A 179 -14.00 -5.16 20.07
N SER A 180 -13.55 -4.09 20.74
CA SER A 180 -13.75 -2.72 20.29
C SER A 180 -12.42 -2.12 19.84
N ILE A 181 -12.42 -1.47 18.67
CA ILE A 181 -11.22 -0.87 18.07
C ILE A 181 -11.53 0.46 17.38
N ALA A 182 -10.60 1.40 17.43
CA ALA A 182 -10.70 2.65 16.67
C ALA A 182 -10.42 2.42 15.17
N GLY A 183 -11.30 2.92 14.30
CA GLY A 183 -11.19 2.82 12.83
C GLY A 183 -10.40 3.96 12.17
N ASN A 184 -10.10 5.05 12.89
CA ASN A 184 -9.56 6.29 12.32
C ASN A 184 -8.04 6.34 12.15
N GLN A 185 -7.31 5.27 12.49
CA GLN A 185 -5.85 5.22 12.35
C GLN A 185 -5.40 4.45 11.11
N SER A 186 -5.96 3.26 10.89
CA SER A 186 -5.61 2.42 9.75
C SER A 186 -6.61 1.29 9.54
N SER A 187 -7.13 1.19 8.31
CA SER A 187 -7.95 0.05 7.88
C SER A 187 -7.20 -1.29 7.91
N GLN A 188 -5.86 -1.27 7.90
CA GLN A 188 -5.04 -2.48 8.02
C GLN A 188 -5.24 -3.19 9.37
N PHE A 189 -5.54 -2.44 10.44
CA PHE A 189 -5.81 -3.04 11.75
C PHE A 189 -7.09 -3.87 11.72
N ILE A 190 -8.14 -3.34 11.09
CA ILE A 190 -9.41 -4.04 10.91
C ILE A 190 -9.21 -5.27 10.01
N SER A 191 -8.52 -5.10 8.88
CA SER A 191 -8.18 -6.21 7.98
C SER A 191 -7.41 -7.33 8.69
N GLY A 192 -6.45 -6.99 9.54
CA GLY A 192 -5.68 -7.97 10.32
C GLY A 192 -6.53 -8.76 11.32
N LEU A 193 -7.49 -8.08 11.98
CA LEU A 193 -8.45 -8.75 12.88
C LEU A 193 -9.37 -9.66 12.08
N LEU A 194 -9.94 -9.21 10.97
CA LEU A 194 -10.84 -10.00 10.12
C LEU A 194 -10.17 -11.28 9.61
N MET A 195 -8.94 -11.17 9.09
CA MET A 195 -8.21 -12.34 8.56
C MET A 195 -7.85 -13.37 9.65
N ALA A 196 -7.67 -12.92 10.89
CA ALA A 196 -7.43 -13.82 12.04
C ALA A 196 -8.71 -14.39 12.63
N ALA A 197 -9.82 -13.68 12.51
CA ALA A 197 -11.08 -13.96 13.19
C ALA A 197 -11.61 -15.40 13.03
N PRO A 198 -11.63 -16.01 11.82
CA PRO A 198 -12.15 -17.38 11.68
C PRO A 198 -11.27 -18.44 12.37
N LEU A 199 -10.03 -18.08 12.70
CA LEU A 199 -9.04 -18.98 13.29
C LEU A 199 -9.05 -18.97 14.82
N PHE A 200 -9.77 -18.05 15.44
CA PHE A 200 -9.94 -18.01 16.91
C PHE A 200 -10.85 -19.13 17.41
N ASN A 201 -10.80 -19.40 18.73
CA ASN A 201 -11.56 -20.47 19.36
C ASN A 201 -13.05 -20.14 19.57
N LYS A 202 -13.43 -18.87 19.40
CA LYS A 202 -14.81 -18.37 19.49
C LYS A 202 -15.09 -17.44 18.30
N PRO A 203 -16.36 -17.32 17.86
CA PRO A 203 -16.74 -16.30 16.88
C PRO A 203 -16.26 -14.93 17.32
N THR A 204 -15.89 -14.08 16.37
CA THR A 204 -15.34 -12.74 16.65
C THR A 204 -16.34 -11.68 16.21
N GLU A 205 -16.69 -10.79 17.14
CA GLU A 205 -17.51 -9.59 16.89
C GLU A 205 -16.62 -8.37 17.06
N ILE A 206 -16.49 -7.55 16.01
CA ILE A 206 -15.66 -6.33 15.98
C ILE A 206 -16.59 -5.14 15.99
N GLU A 207 -16.42 -4.21 16.94
CA GLU A 207 -17.12 -2.95 17.04
C GLU A 207 -16.14 -1.79 16.80
N LEU A 208 -16.44 -0.91 15.83
CA LEU A 208 -15.63 0.27 15.59
C LEU A 208 -16.08 1.42 16.50
N THR A 209 -15.14 1.99 17.24
CA THR A 209 -15.41 3.12 18.17
C THR A 209 -15.33 4.49 17.50
N THR A 210 -14.79 4.55 16.28
CA THR A 210 -14.68 5.75 15.45
C THR A 210 -14.96 5.40 13.99
N LYS A 211 -15.25 6.41 13.16
CA LYS A 211 -15.38 6.22 11.72
C LYS A 211 -14.10 5.62 11.14
N ILE A 212 -14.25 4.70 10.21
CA ILE A 212 -13.12 4.05 9.54
C ILE A 212 -12.52 4.97 8.47
N VAL A 213 -11.18 4.97 8.36
CA VAL A 213 -10.46 5.56 7.24
C VAL A 213 -10.19 4.49 6.18
N GLN A 214 -10.26 4.88 4.91
CA GLN A 214 -9.95 4.00 3.78
C GLN A 214 -10.70 2.64 3.86
N SER A 215 -12.03 2.67 4.08
CA SER A 215 -12.88 1.47 4.24
C SER A 215 -12.75 0.48 3.07
N ALA A 216 -12.51 0.97 1.87
CA ALA A 216 -12.32 0.17 0.66
C ALA A 216 -11.26 -0.95 0.83
N TYR A 217 -10.22 -0.74 1.64
CA TYR A 217 -9.27 -1.82 1.94
C TYR A 217 -9.84 -2.92 2.85
N VAL A 218 -10.88 -2.61 3.61
CA VAL A 218 -11.64 -3.63 4.35
C VAL A 218 -12.51 -4.43 3.37
N ASP A 219 -13.12 -3.77 2.38
CA ASP A 219 -13.88 -4.45 1.33
C ASP A 219 -12.99 -5.42 0.53
N ILE A 220 -11.78 -4.99 0.15
CA ILE A 220 -10.79 -5.89 -0.48
C ILE A 220 -10.51 -7.10 0.41
N THR A 221 -10.41 -6.91 1.73
CA THR A 221 -10.17 -8.01 2.67
C THR A 221 -11.35 -8.96 2.73
N ILE A 222 -12.58 -8.43 2.85
CA ILE A 222 -13.82 -9.22 2.94
C ILE A 222 -14.02 -10.03 1.65
N GLU A 223 -13.86 -9.39 0.49
CA GLU A 223 -13.99 -10.09 -0.80
C GLU A 223 -12.91 -11.17 -0.97
N MET A 224 -11.67 -10.89 -0.57
CA MET A 224 -10.60 -11.87 -0.62
C MET A 224 -10.86 -13.05 0.33
N MET A 225 -11.31 -12.80 1.57
CA MET A 225 -11.68 -13.85 2.53
C MET A 225 -12.80 -14.72 1.97
N LYS A 226 -13.79 -14.14 1.29
CA LYS A 226 -14.87 -14.87 0.61
C LYS A 226 -14.34 -15.79 -0.49
N GLN A 227 -13.37 -15.33 -1.27
CA GLN A 227 -12.73 -16.17 -2.31
C GLN A 227 -11.94 -17.35 -1.73
N PHE A 228 -11.53 -17.25 -0.47
CA PHE A 228 -10.92 -18.33 0.32
C PHE A 228 -11.91 -19.05 1.27
N GLY A 229 -13.22 -18.94 1.01
CA GLY A 229 -14.27 -19.71 1.67
C GLY A 229 -14.78 -19.14 3.00
N ILE A 230 -14.38 -17.95 3.41
CA ILE A 230 -14.81 -17.32 4.67
C ILE A 230 -15.75 -16.15 4.40
N HIS A 231 -16.91 -16.17 5.06
CA HIS A 231 -17.88 -15.10 5.03
C HIS A 231 -17.71 -14.14 6.23
N VAL A 232 -17.90 -12.85 5.97
CA VAL A 232 -17.90 -11.79 6.98
C VAL A 232 -19.25 -11.09 6.94
N ASP A 233 -19.95 -11.04 8.06
CA ASP A 233 -21.12 -10.20 8.22
C ASP A 233 -20.66 -8.79 8.59
N VAL A 234 -21.04 -7.78 7.82
CA VAL A 234 -20.66 -6.37 8.02
C VAL A 234 -21.88 -5.48 7.90
N SER A 235 -22.02 -4.52 8.84
CA SER A 235 -23.04 -3.48 8.77
C SER A 235 -22.72 -2.45 7.69
N ASP A 236 -23.75 -1.83 7.08
CA ASP A 236 -23.59 -0.85 5.99
C ASP A 236 -22.70 0.34 6.36
N ASP A 237 -22.64 0.69 7.63
CA ASP A 237 -21.83 1.79 8.18
C ASP A 237 -20.45 1.35 8.70
N TYR A 238 -20.09 0.06 8.52
CA TYR A 238 -18.87 -0.56 9.05
C TYR A 238 -18.71 -0.52 10.57
N THR A 239 -19.72 -0.15 11.34
CA THR A 239 -19.59 -0.06 12.81
C THR A 239 -19.51 -1.44 13.47
N HIS A 240 -20.08 -2.46 12.84
CA HIS A 240 -20.10 -3.83 13.36
C HIS A 240 -19.72 -4.84 12.28
N MET A 241 -18.85 -5.77 12.67
CA MET A 241 -18.46 -6.89 11.81
C MET A 241 -18.48 -8.18 12.64
N LYS A 242 -18.92 -9.29 12.04
CA LYS A 242 -18.93 -10.60 12.67
C LYS A 242 -18.34 -11.65 11.76
N VAL A 243 -17.51 -12.51 12.33
CA VAL A 243 -16.90 -13.62 11.63
C VAL A 243 -17.06 -14.89 12.49
N GLU A 244 -17.68 -15.89 11.90
CA GLU A 244 -17.78 -17.22 12.51
C GLU A 244 -16.44 -17.96 12.37
N GLN A 245 -16.26 -19.00 13.19
CA GLN A 245 -15.11 -19.89 13.08
C GLN A 245 -15.12 -20.61 11.73
N GLY A 246 -13.95 -20.80 11.16
CA GLY A 246 -13.81 -21.47 9.86
C GLY A 246 -12.37 -21.75 9.50
N GLU A 247 -12.19 -22.44 8.40
CA GLU A 247 -10.90 -22.76 7.81
C GLU A 247 -10.85 -22.21 6.39
N TYR A 248 -9.73 -21.59 6.03
CA TYR A 248 -9.51 -21.11 4.69
C TYR A 248 -9.30 -22.28 3.72
N GLU A 249 -9.91 -22.19 2.56
CA GLU A 249 -9.79 -23.15 1.45
C GLU A 249 -8.85 -22.62 0.39
N ALA A 250 -8.11 -23.53 -0.27
CA ALA A 250 -7.22 -23.13 -1.36
C ALA A 250 -8.01 -22.57 -2.56
N ALA A 251 -7.48 -21.55 -3.19
CA ALA A 251 -8.12 -20.86 -4.30
C ALA A 251 -7.19 -20.74 -5.52
N THR A 252 -7.80 -20.64 -6.72
CA THR A 252 -7.09 -20.29 -7.96
C THR A 252 -7.58 -18.91 -8.41
N LEU A 253 -6.70 -17.90 -8.31
CA LEU A 253 -7.09 -16.50 -8.47
C LEU A 253 -6.13 -15.74 -9.39
N PRO A 254 -6.65 -15.03 -10.41
CA PRO A 254 -5.94 -13.92 -11.03
C PRO A 254 -6.02 -12.70 -10.10
N LEU A 255 -4.86 -12.13 -9.76
CA LEU A 255 -4.79 -10.94 -8.91
C LEU A 255 -4.81 -9.67 -9.76
N GLU A 256 -5.51 -8.64 -9.27
CA GLU A 256 -5.70 -7.39 -9.97
C GLU A 256 -4.42 -6.57 -10.12
N ALA A 257 -4.37 -5.75 -11.18
CA ALA A 257 -3.35 -4.71 -11.33
C ALA A 257 -3.45 -3.64 -10.22
N ASP A 258 -2.33 -3.00 -9.91
CA ASP A 258 -2.22 -1.97 -8.87
C ASP A 258 -2.76 -0.62 -9.36
N LEU A 259 -3.97 -0.25 -8.94
CA LEU A 259 -4.55 1.05 -9.27
C LEU A 259 -3.75 2.21 -8.65
N SER A 260 -3.10 2.00 -7.51
CA SER A 260 -2.20 3.02 -6.94
C SER A 260 -1.04 3.33 -7.89
N THR A 261 -0.39 2.31 -8.45
CA THR A 261 0.66 2.49 -9.45
C THR A 261 0.11 3.11 -10.74
N ALA A 262 -1.08 2.67 -11.19
CA ALA A 262 -1.74 3.23 -12.37
C ALA A 262 -1.94 4.75 -12.27
N CYS A 263 -2.27 5.27 -11.08
CA CYS A 263 -2.51 6.70 -10.85
C CYS A 263 -1.31 7.58 -11.22
N TYR A 264 -0.08 7.13 -11.01
CA TYR A 264 1.10 7.93 -11.39
C TYR A 264 1.21 8.07 -12.91
N PHE A 265 0.87 7.04 -13.66
CA PHE A 265 0.87 7.07 -15.13
C PHE A 265 -0.31 7.88 -15.68
N MET A 266 -1.48 7.81 -15.04
CA MET A 266 -2.62 8.67 -15.35
C MET A 266 -2.27 10.15 -15.11
N ALA A 267 -1.67 10.45 -13.95
CA ALA A 267 -1.21 11.79 -13.59
C ALA A 267 -0.11 12.29 -14.54
N LEU A 268 0.81 11.44 -14.95
CA LEU A 268 1.84 11.74 -15.95
C LEU A 268 1.22 12.20 -17.27
N ALA A 269 0.22 11.49 -17.77
CA ALA A 269 -0.48 11.87 -19.01
C ALA A 269 -1.23 13.19 -18.83
N ALA A 270 -1.97 13.35 -17.74
CA ALA A 270 -2.72 14.56 -17.43
C ALA A 270 -1.80 15.80 -17.36
N LEU A 271 -0.65 15.66 -16.70
CA LEU A 271 0.33 16.74 -16.53
C LEU A 271 1.00 17.16 -17.84
N ASN A 272 1.25 16.22 -18.76
CA ASN A 272 2.10 16.41 -19.92
C ASN A 272 1.34 16.49 -21.25
N LYS A 273 0.02 16.80 -21.23
CA LYS A 273 -0.80 16.92 -22.46
C LYS A 273 -0.71 15.67 -23.33
N SER A 274 -0.49 14.53 -22.69
CA SER A 274 -0.24 13.24 -23.33
C SER A 274 -1.43 12.30 -23.16
N THR A 275 -1.46 11.23 -23.94
CA THR A 275 -2.50 10.21 -23.83
C THR A 275 -1.85 8.91 -23.36
N ILE A 276 -2.44 8.30 -22.34
CA ILE A 276 -2.07 6.96 -21.89
C ILE A 276 -3.28 6.06 -21.84
N LYS A 277 -3.12 4.84 -22.36
CA LYS A 277 -4.08 3.75 -22.18
C LYS A 277 -3.49 2.73 -21.22
N ILE A 278 -4.22 2.41 -20.16
CA ILE A 278 -3.86 1.40 -19.20
C ILE A 278 -4.82 0.24 -19.36
N ASN A 279 -4.29 -0.90 -19.80
CA ASN A 279 -5.05 -2.12 -20.04
C ASN A 279 -5.06 -3.04 -18.81
N HIS A 280 -5.98 -3.99 -18.80
CA HIS A 280 -6.14 -5.01 -17.76
C HIS A 280 -6.40 -4.45 -16.36
N LEU A 281 -7.09 -3.31 -16.29
CA LEU A 281 -7.59 -2.73 -15.05
C LEU A 281 -9.00 -3.24 -14.76
N ASN A 282 -9.23 -3.72 -13.55
CA ASN A 282 -10.59 -3.99 -13.09
C ASN A 282 -11.29 -2.68 -12.74
N MET A 283 -12.13 -2.16 -13.65
CA MET A 283 -12.88 -0.90 -13.43
C MET A 283 -14.03 -1.03 -12.42
N LYS A 284 -14.22 -2.22 -11.84
CA LYS A 284 -15.12 -2.50 -10.71
C LYS A 284 -14.36 -2.89 -9.44
N SER A 285 -13.05 -2.65 -9.41
CA SER A 285 -12.21 -2.95 -8.27
C SER A 285 -12.64 -2.17 -7.03
N HIS A 286 -12.48 -2.77 -5.87
CA HIS A 286 -12.59 -2.09 -4.57
C HIS A 286 -11.34 -1.25 -4.24
N GLN A 287 -10.29 -1.23 -5.08
CA GLN A 287 -9.13 -0.37 -4.84
C GLN A 287 -9.56 1.10 -4.89
N PRO A 288 -9.37 1.89 -3.81
CA PRO A 288 -9.93 3.25 -3.69
C PRO A 288 -9.33 4.23 -4.68
N ASP A 289 -8.15 3.92 -5.21
CA ASP A 289 -7.41 4.76 -6.14
C ASP A 289 -8.15 4.97 -7.48
N LEU A 290 -9.21 4.20 -7.74
CA LEU A 290 -10.08 4.40 -8.89
C LEU A 290 -10.74 5.80 -8.90
N GLU A 291 -10.94 6.41 -7.73
CA GLU A 291 -11.47 7.78 -7.59
C GLU A 291 -10.57 8.84 -8.23
N VAL A 292 -9.28 8.56 -8.39
CA VAL A 292 -8.35 9.48 -9.05
C VAL A 292 -8.74 9.76 -10.50
N VAL A 293 -9.38 8.82 -11.17
CA VAL A 293 -9.89 9.01 -12.52
C VAL A 293 -10.88 10.17 -12.58
N ASP A 294 -11.80 10.23 -11.62
CA ASP A 294 -12.81 11.30 -11.53
C ASP A 294 -12.19 12.64 -11.07
N ILE A 295 -11.15 12.57 -10.23
CA ILE A 295 -10.39 13.76 -9.83
C ILE A 295 -9.65 14.36 -11.05
N LEU A 296 -8.99 13.54 -11.86
CA LEU A 296 -8.30 14.01 -13.06
C LEU A 296 -9.29 14.58 -14.10
N GLU A 297 -10.49 14.03 -14.22
CA GLU A 297 -11.55 14.58 -15.06
C GLU A 297 -11.98 15.98 -14.58
N LYS A 298 -12.16 16.17 -13.25
CA LYS A 298 -12.42 17.50 -12.65
C LYS A 298 -11.27 18.46 -12.91
N MET A 299 -10.02 17.98 -12.94
CA MET A 299 -8.83 18.75 -13.29
C MET A 299 -8.70 18.99 -14.80
N GLY A 300 -9.65 18.56 -15.62
CA GLY A 300 -9.76 18.85 -17.04
C GLY A 300 -9.23 17.78 -17.98
N ALA A 301 -8.79 16.63 -17.49
CA ALA A 301 -8.42 15.50 -18.33
C ALA A 301 -9.65 14.91 -19.05
N THR A 302 -9.46 14.43 -20.26
CA THR A 302 -10.46 13.62 -20.95
C THR A 302 -10.27 12.16 -20.57
N VAL A 303 -11.35 11.52 -20.13
CA VAL A 303 -11.36 10.14 -19.64
C VAL A 303 -12.25 9.27 -20.50
N GLU A 304 -11.73 8.13 -20.95
CA GLU A 304 -12.51 7.04 -21.55
C GLU A 304 -12.38 5.80 -20.64
N LYS A 305 -13.51 5.29 -20.15
CA LYS A 305 -13.59 4.11 -19.27
C LYS A 305 -14.12 2.92 -20.09
N GLY A 306 -13.30 1.88 -20.25
CA GLY A 306 -13.73 0.58 -20.77
C GLY A 306 -14.17 -0.36 -19.65
N THR A 307 -14.35 -1.63 -19.99
CA THR A 307 -14.65 -2.69 -19.01
C THR A 307 -13.41 -3.11 -18.22
N ASP A 308 -12.25 -3.08 -18.88
CA ASP A 308 -10.96 -3.55 -18.38
C ASP A 308 -9.79 -2.61 -18.75
N TYR A 309 -10.09 -1.35 -19.09
CA TYR A 309 -9.10 -0.33 -19.39
C TYR A 309 -9.59 1.08 -19.05
N VAL A 310 -8.66 1.99 -18.94
CA VAL A 310 -8.90 3.44 -18.90
C VAL A 310 -7.96 4.14 -19.87
N VAL A 311 -8.45 5.19 -20.57
CA VAL A 311 -7.63 6.11 -21.34
C VAL A 311 -7.72 7.48 -20.69
N ILE A 312 -6.57 8.08 -20.41
CA ILE A 312 -6.45 9.45 -19.89
C ILE A 312 -5.73 10.29 -20.92
N SER A 313 -6.37 11.38 -21.33
CA SER A 313 -5.75 12.41 -22.19
C SER A 313 -5.65 13.74 -21.43
N GLY A 314 -4.44 14.25 -21.28
CA GLY A 314 -4.15 15.46 -20.54
C GLY A 314 -4.68 16.72 -21.23
N PRO A 315 -5.20 17.70 -20.47
CA PRO A 315 -5.67 18.98 -21.00
C PRO A 315 -4.50 19.90 -21.41
N GLU A 316 -4.78 20.98 -22.10
CA GLU A 316 -3.80 22.05 -22.36
C GLU A 316 -3.31 22.69 -21.06
N GLN A 317 -4.20 22.83 -20.06
CA GLN A 317 -3.93 23.37 -18.74
C GLN A 317 -4.77 22.62 -17.71
N LEU A 318 -4.12 22.17 -16.64
CA LEU A 318 -4.83 21.59 -15.50
C LEU A 318 -5.70 22.64 -14.80
N LYS A 319 -6.93 22.29 -14.48
CA LYS A 319 -7.85 23.17 -13.75
C LYS A 319 -7.55 23.14 -12.25
N GLY A 320 -7.49 24.33 -11.68
CA GLY A 320 -7.39 24.59 -10.25
C GLY A 320 -8.69 25.13 -9.64
N ASN A 321 -8.57 25.90 -8.56
CA ASN A 321 -9.69 26.42 -7.78
C ASN A 321 -10.61 25.30 -7.27
N LEU A 322 -10.00 24.18 -6.86
CA LEU A 322 -10.70 22.98 -6.39
C LEU A 322 -10.43 22.72 -4.91
N THR A 323 -11.43 22.21 -4.23
CA THR A 323 -11.26 21.56 -2.92
C THR A 323 -11.59 20.07 -3.09
N ILE A 324 -10.64 19.20 -2.73
CA ILE A 324 -10.70 17.76 -2.97
C ILE A 324 -10.54 17.04 -1.62
N ASP A 325 -11.59 16.35 -1.18
CA ASP A 325 -11.49 15.42 -0.07
C ASP A 325 -10.86 14.11 -0.59
N MET A 326 -9.73 13.74 -0.03
CA MET A 326 -8.99 12.54 -0.42
C MET A 326 -8.96 11.48 0.68
N ASN A 327 -9.90 11.51 1.62
CA ASN A 327 -9.94 10.53 2.71
C ASN A 327 -10.03 9.08 2.19
N ALA A 328 -10.82 8.84 1.16
CA ALA A 328 -10.99 7.51 0.58
C ALA A 328 -9.73 7.03 -0.17
N CYS A 329 -9.10 7.90 -0.97
CA CYS A 329 -7.91 7.57 -1.79
C CYS A 329 -6.66 8.35 -1.34
N SER A 330 -6.46 8.49 -0.04
CA SER A 330 -5.42 9.35 0.57
C SER A 330 -3.98 8.98 0.18
N ASP A 331 -3.75 7.77 -0.28
CA ASP A 331 -2.46 7.34 -0.82
C ASP A 331 -2.04 8.12 -2.09
N GLN A 332 -3.01 8.73 -2.79
CA GLN A 332 -2.77 9.55 -3.98
C GLN A 332 -2.75 11.07 -3.71
N ALA A 333 -2.89 11.47 -2.45
CA ALA A 333 -2.87 12.89 -2.09
C ALA A 333 -1.57 13.60 -2.51
N LEU A 334 -0.44 12.91 -2.39
CA LEU A 334 0.87 13.39 -2.86
C LEU A 334 0.88 13.57 -4.39
N THR A 335 0.27 12.64 -5.13
CA THR A 335 0.17 12.69 -6.60
C THR A 335 -0.64 13.91 -7.04
N ILE A 336 -1.81 14.13 -6.45
CA ILE A 336 -2.66 15.29 -6.75
C ILE A 336 -1.98 16.59 -6.30
N GLY A 337 -1.29 16.58 -5.14
CA GLY A 337 -0.49 17.71 -4.68
C GLY A 337 0.64 18.09 -5.64
N SER A 338 1.30 17.11 -6.26
CA SER A 338 2.31 17.36 -7.31
C SER A 338 1.71 17.95 -8.60
N LEU A 339 0.49 17.54 -8.96
CA LEU A 339 -0.24 18.13 -10.10
C LEU A 339 -0.74 19.55 -9.81
N ALA A 340 -1.14 19.82 -8.57
CA ALA A 340 -1.68 21.13 -8.14
C ALA A 340 -0.73 22.29 -8.45
N VAL A 341 0.58 22.03 -8.39
CA VAL A 341 1.64 23.02 -8.71
C VAL A 341 1.52 23.59 -10.12
N PHE A 342 0.95 22.82 -11.04
CA PHE A 342 0.83 23.16 -12.47
C PHE A 342 -0.61 23.49 -12.90
N ALA A 343 -1.53 23.67 -11.95
CA ALA A 343 -2.91 24.03 -12.24
C ALA A 343 -3.08 25.52 -12.56
N ASP A 344 -4.26 25.94 -13.02
CA ASP A 344 -4.57 27.35 -13.32
C ASP A 344 -5.05 28.15 -12.10
N GLY A 345 -5.10 27.53 -10.92
CA GLY A 345 -5.48 28.14 -9.65
C GLY A 345 -5.22 27.22 -8.46
N PRO A 346 -5.37 27.73 -7.23
CA PRO A 346 -5.09 26.95 -6.02
C PRO A 346 -5.90 25.66 -5.91
N ILE A 347 -5.31 24.63 -5.32
CA ILE A 347 -5.99 23.38 -4.99
C ILE A 347 -5.84 23.12 -3.49
N THR A 348 -6.98 22.90 -2.81
CA THR A 348 -7.02 22.49 -1.42
C THR A 348 -7.30 20.99 -1.35
N ILE A 349 -6.43 20.24 -0.68
CA ILE A 349 -6.57 18.81 -0.41
C ILE A 349 -6.87 18.64 1.07
N THR A 350 -7.91 17.87 1.41
CA THR A 350 -8.37 17.64 2.79
C THR A 350 -8.55 16.15 3.09
N GLY A 351 -8.82 15.82 4.36
CA GLY A 351 -9.17 14.47 4.78
C GLY A 351 -8.00 13.51 4.92
N VAL A 352 -6.76 13.99 4.92
CA VAL A 352 -5.56 13.14 4.88
C VAL A 352 -4.67 13.21 6.14
N GLU A 353 -5.23 13.58 7.29
CA GLU A 353 -4.46 13.66 8.55
C GLU A 353 -3.72 12.35 8.87
N HIS A 354 -4.34 11.20 8.65
CA HIS A 354 -3.80 9.89 8.98
C HIS A 354 -2.52 9.52 8.20
N ILE A 355 -2.26 10.14 7.01
CA ILE A 355 -1.01 9.87 6.26
C ILE A 355 0.24 10.47 6.93
N ARG A 356 0.10 11.26 8.00
CA ARG A 356 1.21 11.71 8.84
C ARG A 356 1.91 10.55 9.56
N HIS A 357 1.24 9.40 9.67
CA HIS A 357 1.72 8.21 10.37
C HIS A 357 2.00 7.02 9.43
N HIS A 358 2.16 7.27 8.13
CA HIS A 358 2.51 6.26 7.13
C HIS A 358 4.02 5.97 7.12
N GLU A 359 4.62 5.74 5.96
CA GLU A 359 6.06 5.48 5.82
C GLU A 359 6.91 6.64 6.35
N CYS A 360 6.45 7.85 6.09
CA CYS A 360 6.94 9.10 6.67
C CYS A 360 5.74 9.98 7.07
N ASN A 361 5.99 11.17 7.62
CA ASN A 361 4.96 12.21 7.69
C ASN A 361 4.77 12.81 6.29
N ARG A 362 3.89 12.20 5.49
CA ARG A 362 3.66 12.59 4.09
C ARG A 362 3.19 14.02 3.93
N VAL A 363 2.44 14.53 4.92
CA VAL A 363 1.95 15.92 4.88
C VAL A 363 3.13 16.88 4.94
N THR A 364 4.01 16.72 5.91
CA THR A 364 5.21 17.55 6.03
C THR A 364 6.19 17.32 4.88
N ALA A 365 6.37 16.06 4.44
CA ALA A 365 7.28 15.73 3.35
C ALA A 365 6.92 16.46 2.03
N LEU A 366 5.63 16.54 1.69
CA LEU A 366 5.19 17.29 0.52
C LEU A 366 5.37 18.80 0.72
N THR A 367 5.00 19.32 1.90
CA THR A 367 5.18 20.75 2.24
C THR A 367 6.64 21.18 2.08
N GLU A 368 7.58 20.43 2.66
CA GLU A 368 9.01 20.73 2.57
C GLU A 368 9.52 20.63 1.14
N SER A 369 9.10 19.61 0.39
CA SER A 369 9.48 19.41 -1.01
C SER A 369 9.00 20.56 -1.90
N LEU A 370 7.73 20.94 -1.80
CA LEU A 370 7.17 22.04 -2.60
C LEU A 370 7.76 23.40 -2.22
N THR A 371 7.99 23.65 -0.91
CA THR A 371 8.66 24.86 -0.44
C THR A 371 10.07 24.98 -1.02
N LYS A 372 10.83 23.86 -1.05
CA LYS A 372 12.16 23.81 -1.64
C LYS A 372 12.16 24.11 -3.15
N LEU A 373 11.09 23.75 -3.83
CA LEU A 373 10.85 24.07 -5.24
C LEU A 373 10.36 25.51 -5.46
N GLY A 374 10.17 26.31 -4.41
CA GLY A 374 9.72 27.70 -4.47
C GLY A 374 8.21 27.88 -4.60
N ILE A 375 7.44 26.83 -4.30
CA ILE A 375 5.97 26.83 -4.36
C ILE A 375 5.39 27.27 -3.03
N GLU A 376 4.35 28.10 -3.08
CA GLU A 376 3.58 28.51 -1.90
C GLU A 376 2.64 27.40 -1.49
N VAL A 377 2.84 26.89 -0.27
CA VAL A 377 2.05 25.82 0.34
C VAL A 377 1.62 26.23 1.73
N THR A 378 0.33 26.15 2.01
CA THR A 378 -0.20 26.22 3.37
C THR A 378 -0.51 24.81 3.85
N GLU A 379 0.26 24.32 4.83
CA GLU A 379 -0.01 23.04 5.49
C GLU A 379 -1.15 23.20 6.50
N HIS A 380 -2.15 22.31 6.40
CA HIS A 380 -3.25 22.17 7.35
C HIS A 380 -3.06 20.90 8.16
N GLN A 381 -3.84 20.74 9.23
CA GLN A 381 -3.80 19.53 10.06
C GLN A 381 -4.09 18.28 9.22
N ASP A 382 -5.03 18.38 8.28
CA ASP A 382 -5.56 17.28 7.47
C ASP A 382 -5.28 17.42 5.96
N GLY A 383 -4.26 18.20 5.57
CA GLY A 383 -3.92 18.37 4.15
C GLY A 383 -3.18 19.65 3.82
N TRP A 384 -3.47 20.24 2.66
CA TRP A 384 -2.78 21.43 2.13
C TRP A 384 -3.69 22.33 1.31
N THR A 385 -3.32 23.61 1.22
CA THR A 385 -3.65 24.48 0.11
C THR A 385 -2.36 24.78 -0.68
N ILE A 386 -2.32 24.42 -1.96
CA ILE A 386 -1.17 24.57 -2.84
C ILE A 386 -1.52 25.63 -3.88
N THR A 387 -0.72 26.70 -3.93
CA THR A 387 -0.85 27.77 -4.94
C THR A 387 0.13 27.48 -6.09
N PRO A 388 -0.37 27.39 -7.34
CA PRO A 388 0.51 27.19 -8.50
C PRO A 388 1.58 28.26 -8.62
N GLY A 389 2.76 27.91 -9.15
CA GLY A 389 3.86 28.86 -9.30
C GLY A 389 5.01 28.34 -10.16
N ASP A 390 6.05 29.15 -10.29
CA ASP A 390 7.25 28.81 -11.04
C ASP A 390 8.12 27.84 -10.23
N VAL A 391 8.20 26.61 -10.70
CA VAL A 391 8.98 25.54 -10.05
C VAL A 391 10.46 25.71 -10.32
N LYS A 392 11.26 25.78 -9.26
CA LYS A 392 12.72 25.85 -9.33
C LYS A 392 13.34 24.46 -9.30
N ALA A 393 14.49 24.31 -9.96
CA ALA A 393 15.29 23.10 -9.86
C ALA A 393 15.72 22.82 -8.41
N ALA A 394 15.63 21.57 -7.97
CA ALA A 394 16.07 21.17 -6.64
C ALA A 394 16.34 19.66 -6.56
N THR A 395 17.18 19.28 -5.59
CA THR A 395 17.33 17.88 -5.18
C THR A 395 16.37 17.61 -4.03
N LEU A 396 15.47 16.65 -4.18
CA LEU A 396 14.39 16.33 -3.25
C LEU A 396 14.68 15.04 -2.51
N ASP A 397 14.32 15.01 -1.23
CA ASP A 397 14.35 13.80 -0.41
C ASP A 397 13.09 12.97 -0.71
N THR A 398 13.23 11.67 -0.75
CA THR A 398 12.11 10.73 -0.88
C THR A 398 11.61 10.24 0.49
N TYR A 399 12.31 10.55 1.57
CA TYR A 399 11.97 10.16 2.94
C TYR A 399 11.81 8.64 3.11
N ASP A 400 12.53 7.84 2.29
CA ASP A 400 12.36 6.38 2.18
C ASP A 400 10.89 5.98 1.96
N ASP A 401 10.13 6.82 1.23
CA ASP A 401 8.72 6.60 0.90
C ASP A 401 8.52 6.56 -0.62
N HIS A 402 8.12 5.38 -1.10
CA HIS A 402 7.87 5.12 -2.52
C HIS A 402 6.83 6.08 -3.12
N ARG A 403 5.81 6.51 -2.36
CA ARG A 403 4.77 7.41 -2.87
C ARG A 403 5.28 8.84 -2.99
N VAL A 404 6.14 9.28 -2.07
CA VAL A 404 6.85 10.56 -2.18
C VAL A 404 7.71 10.55 -3.44
N ALA A 405 8.54 9.50 -3.63
CA ALA A 405 9.40 9.37 -4.80
C ALA A 405 8.61 9.41 -6.12
N MET A 406 7.56 8.57 -6.23
CA MET A 406 6.77 8.47 -7.47
C MET A 406 5.97 9.75 -7.76
N SER A 407 5.41 10.40 -6.74
CA SER A 407 4.66 11.66 -6.91
C SER A 407 5.58 12.82 -7.30
N LEU A 408 6.72 12.99 -6.62
CA LEU A 408 7.68 14.04 -6.91
C LEU A 408 8.36 13.84 -8.28
N SER A 409 8.53 12.60 -8.74
CA SER A 409 9.10 12.30 -10.06
C SER A 409 8.29 12.92 -11.20
N LEU A 410 6.97 13.07 -11.04
CA LEU A 410 6.12 13.70 -12.04
C LEU A 410 6.55 15.13 -12.35
N MET A 411 7.02 15.89 -11.36
CA MET A 411 7.46 17.26 -11.55
C MET A 411 8.72 17.33 -12.42
N GLY A 412 9.63 16.35 -12.31
CA GLY A 412 10.82 16.25 -13.16
C GLY A 412 10.50 16.02 -14.64
N THR A 413 9.29 15.55 -14.97
CA THR A 413 8.81 15.42 -16.35
C THR A 413 8.36 16.75 -16.97
N LYS A 414 8.26 17.81 -16.16
CA LYS A 414 7.88 19.18 -16.57
C LYS A 414 9.01 20.18 -16.41
N VAL A 415 9.84 20.02 -15.39
CA VAL A 415 10.86 21.00 -15.02
C VAL A 415 12.23 20.32 -14.98
N ASP A 416 13.18 20.91 -15.67
CA ASP A 416 14.56 20.41 -15.70
C ASP A 416 15.28 20.67 -14.37
N GLY A 417 16.23 19.78 -14.03
CA GLY A 417 17.06 19.91 -12.85
C GLY A 417 16.40 19.42 -11.54
N ILE A 418 15.26 18.75 -11.61
CA ILE A 418 14.71 18.04 -10.46
C ILE A 418 15.40 16.69 -10.30
N LYS A 419 15.92 16.44 -9.11
CA LYS A 419 16.61 15.23 -8.72
C LYS A 419 15.95 14.62 -7.50
N LEU A 420 15.93 13.29 -7.42
CA LEU A 420 15.43 12.53 -6.29
C LEU A 420 16.56 11.78 -5.61
N LEU A 421 16.67 11.89 -4.30
CA LEU A 421 17.57 11.06 -3.49
C LEU A 421 16.90 9.71 -3.21
N ASP A 422 17.70 8.66 -3.00
CA ASP A 422 17.24 7.31 -2.71
C ASP A 422 16.01 6.85 -3.55
N PRO A 423 16.15 6.79 -4.89
CA PRO A 423 15.06 6.34 -5.73
C PRO A 423 14.71 4.86 -5.54
N SER A 424 15.56 4.12 -4.84
CA SER A 424 15.38 2.70 -4.57
C SER A 424 14.16 2.40 -3.70
N CYS A 425 13.64 3.38 -2.96
CA CYS A 425 12.45 3.24 -2.13
C CYS A 425 11.19 2.83 -2.91
N VAL A 426 11.13 3.07 -4.24
CA VAL A 426 10.02 2.63 -5.11
C VAL A 426 9.88 1.11 -5.17
N SER A 427 10.96 0.36 -4.88
CA SER A 427 10.94 -1.11 -4.88
C SER A 427 9.98 -1.73 -3.88
N LYS A 428 9.52 -0.93 -2.90
CA LYS A 428 8.48 -1.32 -1.95
C LYS A 428 7.16 -1.72 -2.64
N THR A 429 6.83 -1.08 -3.78
CA THR A 429 5.56 -1.31 -4.50
C THR A 429 5.72 -1.49 -6.00
N CYS A 430 6.70 -0.86 -6.63
CA CYS A 430 6.91 -0.92 -8.07
C CYS A 430 8.40 -0.81 -8.40
N PRO A 431 9.18 -1.90 -8.26
CA PRO A 431 10.63 -1.88 -8.53
C PRO A 431 11.00 -1.36 -9.91
N THR A 432 10.15 -1.57 -10.90
CA THR A 432 10.35 -1.20 -12.31
C THR A 432 9.79 0.19 -12.68
N TYR A 433 9.36 0.99 -11.70
CA TYR A 433 8.67 2.26 -11.97
C TYR A 433 9.44 3.20 -12.90
N PHE A 434 10.72 3.44 -12.65
CA PHE A 434 11.53 4.32 -13.47
C PHE A 434 11.88 3.70 -14.84
N GLU A 435 12.00 2.39 -14.93
CA GLU A 435 12.13 1.67 -16.20
C GLU A 435 10.85 1.81 -17.05
N MET A 436 9.68 1.75 -16.41
CA MET A 436 8.39 1.99 -17.07
C MET A 436 8.30 3.43 -17.58
N LEU A 437 8.73 4.43 -16.79
CA LEU A 437 8.81 5.83 -17.27
C LEU A 437 9.73 5.94 -18.49
N ALA A 438 10.91 5.32 -18.45
CA ALA A 438 11.85 5.31 -19.57
C ALA A 438 11.26 4.67 -20.83
N SER A 439 10.44 3.61 -20.70
CA SER A 439 9.75 2.96 -21.83
C SER A 439 8.74 3.87 -22.53
N LEU A 440 8.20 4.85 -21.80
CA LEU A 440 7.34 5.91 -22.36
C LEU A 440 8.10 7.02 -23.06
N GLY A 441 9.44 6.99 -23.01
CA GLY A 441 10.32 7.97 -23.64
C GLY A 441 10.78 9.10 -22.73
N ILE A 442 10.61 8.94 -21.41
CA ILE A 442 11.14 9.89 -20.42
C ILE A 442 12.61 9.58 -20.18
N LEU A 443 13.47 10.58 -20.29
CA LEU A 443 14.88 10.40 -19.98
C LEU A 443 15.06 10.36 -18.45
N VAL A 444 15.63 9.26 -17.98
CA VAL A 444 15.94 8.99 -16.58
C VAL A 444 17.43 8.73 -16.47
N GLU A 445 18.13 9.48 -15.64
CA GLU A 445 19.57 9.32 -15.40
C GLU A 445 19.81 8.93 -13.94
N TYR A 446 20.62 7.89 -13.75
CA TYR A 446 20.99 7.37 -12.44
C TYR A 446 22.40 7.82 -12.05
N HIS A 447 22.60 8.22 -10.78
CA HIS A 447 23.86 8.74 -10.24
C HIS A 447 24.27 8.03 -8.96
#